data_145d9dabb17199ecd499b8b99c2fc12d
#
_entry.id   145d9dabb17199ecd499b8b99c2fc12d
#
_cell.length_a   1.000
_cell.length_b   1.000
_cell.length_c   1.000
_cell.angle_alpha   90.00
_cell.angle_beta   90.00
_cell.angle_gamma   90.00
#
_symmetry.space_group_name_H-M   'P 1'
#
loop_
_entity.id
_entity.type
_entity.pdbx_description
1 polymer ?
#
loop_
_entity_poly.entity_id
_entity_poly.type
_entity_poly.pdbx_seq_one_letter_code
_entity_poly.pdbx_strand_id
1 'polypeptide(L)'
;ERGTSVYLTDRVVPMLPQRLSNGICSLHPYEERLTLTARMEIDRSGTIYQHEIFPSVIQSNERLTYDEVNVLFNTNEASEKITPEIEAMLWNMKELHTILERRRMERGAIDFDTQEAKILVDEKGAPTEIVLRERGVAERLIESFMLAANETVARHYEQMKVPFIYRIHENPDSEKLQRFLEFITAFGITIKGKNDSITPKKLQKALNEVRGEPYEAVVSTMMLRSMKQAKYDITPTGHYGLAAEDYTHFTSPIRRYPDLIVHRMIRHYGKRPDHLSKKEETLLEDKLQQIADQSSRMERLAVQAERDVNALKKAEYMQDKVGEEFDGIVSSVTKFGMFVELAN
;
A
#
# COMPACT_ATOMS: atom_id res chain seq x y z
N GLU A 1 7.64 13.49 -17.23
CA GLU A 1 6.67 13.99 -16.26
C GLU A 1 6.56 13.09 -15.04
N ARG A 2 6.14 13.63 -13.90
CA ARG A 2 6.05 12.92 -12.63
C ARG A 2 4.86 11.98 -12.64
N GLY A 3 5.10 10.68 -12.56
CA GLY A 3 4.04 9.66 -12.43
C GLY A 3 3.56 9.45 -10.99
N THR A 4 4.32 9.97 -10.01
CA THR A 4 4.03 9.87 -8.57
C THR A 4 4.74 10.99 -7.80
N SER A 5 4.27 11.30 -6.60
CA SER A 5 5.06 12.07 -5.63
C SER A 5 6.22 11.23 -5.12
N VAL A 6 7.34 11.89 -4.76
CA VAL A 6 8.55 11.25 -4.23
C VAL A 6 8.75 11.72 -2.79
N TYR A 7 8.88 10.76 -1.86
CA TYR A 7 8.98 11.02 -0.42
C TYR A 7 10.42 10.83 0.04
N LEU A 8 11.20 11.90 -0.02
CA LEU A 8 12.56 11.91 0.48
C LEU A 8 12.57 12.09 2.01
N THR A 9 13.70 11.83 2.64
CA THR A 9 13.84 11.87 4.10
C THR A 9 13.44 13.23 4.70
N ASP A 10 13.80 14.34 4.02
CA ASP A 10 13.62 15.72 4.50
C ASP A 10 12.51 16.49 3.78
N ARG A 11 12.02 15.99 2.65
CA ARG A 11 11.04 16.71 1.82
C ARG A 11 10.21 15.79 0.93
N VAL A 12 9.09 16.32 0.48
CA VAL A 12 8.26 15.67 -0.55
C VAL A 12 8.39 16.45 -1.85
N VAL A 13 8.69 15.72 -2.95
CA VAL A 13 8.58 16.27 -4.32
C VAL A 13 7.18 15.92 -4.83
N PRO A 14 6.22 16.86 -4.83
CA PRO A 14 4.84 16.55 -5.14
C PRO A 14 4.63 16.26 -6.63
N MET A 15 3.70 15.36 -6.97
CA MET A 15 3.29 15.08 -8.35
C MET A 15 2.58 16.28 -8.98
N LEU A 16 1.69 16.91 -8.23
CA LEU A 16 0.94 18.10 -8.64
C LEU A 16 1.56 19.37 -8.04
N PRO A 17 1.39 20.54 -8.68
CA PRO A 17 1.76 21.81 -8.07
C PRO A 17 1.12 22.00 -6.69
N GLN A 18 1.84 22.59 -5.75
CA GLN A 18 1.38 22.75 -4.37
C GLN A 18 0.03 23.49 -4.23
N ARG A 19 -0.28 24.44 -5.11
CA ARG A 19 -1.62 25.10 -5.16
C ARG A 19 -2.76 24.10 -5.37
N LEU A 20 -2.51 22.97 -6.05
CA LEU A 20 -3.47 21.89 -6.23
C LEU A 20 -3.38 20.89 -5.09
N SER A 21 -2.20 20.30 -4.84
CA SER A 21 -2.04 19.20 -3.88
C SER A 21 -2.33 19.61 -2.43
N ASN A 22 -1.89 20.81 -2.04
CA ASN A 22 -2.04 21.32 -0.67
C ASN A 22 -3.19 22.34 -0.53
N GLY A 23 -3.71 22.81 -1.65
CA GLY A 23 -4.80 23.79 -1.69
C GLY A 23 -6.14 23.14 -2.06
N ILE A 24 -6.61 23.39 -3.29
CA ILE A 24 -7.98 23.05 -3.70
C ILE A 24 -8.31 21.55 -3.69
N CYS A 25 -7.33 20.69 -3.86
CA CYS A 25 -7.52 19.24 -3.84
C CYS A 25 -7.39 18.64 -2.43
N SER A 26 -6.84 19.38 -1.46
CA SER A 26 -6.71 18.91 -0.08
C SER A 26 -8.05 19.02 0.65
N LEU A 27 -8.42 17.96 1.39
CA LEU A 27 -9.67 17.91 2.15
C LEU A 27 -9.51 18.63 3.51
N HIS A 28 -9.33 19.96 3.43
CA HIS A 28 -9.20 20.78 4.63
C HIS A 28 -10.47 20.71 5.50
N PRO A 29 -10.34 20.70 6.85
CA PRO A 29 -11.49 20.75 7.72
C PRO A 29 -12.26 22.07 7.55
N TYR A 30 -13.57 22.00 7.74
CA TYR A 30 -14.51 23.13 7.69
C TYR A 30 -14.67 23.81 6.32
N GLU A 31 -14.08 23.23 5.27
CA GLU A 31 -14.19 23.73 3.91
C GLU A 31 -14.88 22.72 3.00
N GLU A 32 -15.79 23.21 2.14
CA GLU A 32 -16.40 22.35 1.12
C GLU A 32 -15.39 21.97 0.05
N ARG A 33 -15.39 20.69 -0.31
CA ARG A 33 -14.52 20.14 -1.34
C ARG A 33 -15.28 19.22 -2.28
N LEU A 34 -15.00 19.37 -3.57
CA LEU A 34 -15.48 18.45 -4.59
C LEU A 34 -14.68 17.14 -4.50
N THR A 35 -15.40 16.04 -4.41
CA THR A 35 -14.82 14.70 -4.28
C THR A 35 -15.42 13.72 -5.26
N LEU A 36 -14.74 12.57 -5.44
CA LEU A 36 -15.29 11.37 -6.03
C LEU A 36 -15.41 10.35 -4.90
N THR A 37 -16.63 9.94 -4.62
CA THR A 37 -16.97 9.10 -3.47
C THR A 37 -17.33 7.69 -3.90
N ALA A 38 -16.76 6.69 -3.23
CA ALA A 38 -17.22 5.32 -3.26
C ALA A 38 -17.96 5.02 -1.95
N ARG A 39 -19.29 4.85 -2.03
CA ARG A 39 -20.14 4.46 -0.91
C ARG A 39 -20.37 2.96 -0.96
N MET A 40 -20.21 2.30 0.16
CA MET A 40 -20.34 0.84 0.27
C MET A 40 -21.22 0.49 1.46
N GLU A 41 -22.13 -0.46 1.26
CA GLU A 41 -22.86 -1.10 2.34
C GLU A 41 -22.22 -2.47 2.62
N ILE A 42 -21.82 -2.66 3.87
CA ILE A 42 -20.99 -3.80 4.30
C ILE A 42 -21.73 -4.53 5.43
N ASP A 43 -21.92 -5.82 5.29
CA ASP A 43 -22.51 -6.64 6.33
C ASP A 43 -21.50 -7.04 7.44
N ARG A 44 -21.99 -7.70 8.48
CA ARG A 44 -21.16 -8.16 9.61
C ARG A 44 -20.12 -9.23 9.24
N SER A 45 -20.24 -9.84 8.06
CA SER A 45 -19.23 -10.74 7.51
C SER A 45 -18.13 -10.01 6.75
N GLY A 46 -18.27 -8.69 6.56
CA GLY A 46 -17.39 -7.85 5.73
C GLY A 46 -17.71 -7.94 4.24
N THR A 47 -18.87 -8.51 3.86
CA THR A 47 -19.28 -8.56 2.46
C THR A 47 -19.89 -7.23 2.03
N ILE A 48 -19.33 -6.64 0.97
CA ILE A 48 -19.89 -5.46 0.31
C ILE A 48 -21.00 -5.95 -0.61
N TYR A 49 -22.27 -5.69 -0.25
CA TYR A 49 -23.43 -6.15 -1.00
C TYR A 49 -24.05 -5.06 -1.88
N GLN A 50 -23.77 -3.79 -1.58
CA GLN A 50 -24.19 -2.65 -2.38
C GLN A 50 -23.10 -1.59 -2.39
N HIS A 51 -22.92 -0.91 -3.53
CA HIS A 51 -22.00 0.20 -3.64
C HIS A 51 -22.46 1.21 -4.70
N GLU A 52 -22.00 2.44 -4.55
CA GLU A 52 -22.19 3.52 -5.51
C GLU A 52 -20.89 4.32 -5.65
N ILE A 53 -20.61 4.78 -6.87
CA ILE A 53 -19.44 5.62 -7.16
C ILE A 53 -19.95 6.89 -7.85
N PHE A 54 -19.80 8.05 -7.19
CA PHE A 54 -20.42 9.28 -7.66
C PHE A 54 -19.60 10.53 -7.26
N PRO A 55 -19.72 11.65 -8.01
CA PRO A 55 -19.23 12.95 -7.60
C PRO A 55 -20.04 13.48 -6.41
N SER A 56 -19.34 14.03 -5.43
CA SER A 56 -19.99 14.60 -4.25
C SER A 56 -19.31 15.89 -3.77
N VAL A 57 -19.93 16.55 -2.83
CA VAL A 57 -19.34 17.66 -2.06
C VAL A 57 -19.25 17.19 -0.61
N ILE A 58 -18.09 17.31 -0.02
CA ILE A 58 -17.90 17.00 1.41
C ILE A 58 -17.35 18.21 2.15
N GLN A 59 -17.60 18.26 3.43
CA GLN A 59 -16.98 19.18 4.37
C GLN A 59 -16.41 18.33 5.53
N SER A 60 -15.09 18.27 5.65
CA SER A 60 -14.46 17.53 6.73
C SER A 60 -14.66 18.23 8.05
N ASN A 61 -15.02 17.49 9.10
CA ASN A 61 -15.27 18.05 10.42
C ASN A 61 -13.99 18.34 11.18
N GLU A 62 -12.97 17.45 11.02
CA GLU A 62 -11.69 17.61 11.72
C GLU A 62 -10.55 16.95 10.93
N ARG A 63 -9.34 17.41 11.17
CA ARG A 63 -8.10 16.77 10.69
C ARG A 63 -7.38 16.14 11.87
N LEU A 64 -7.46 14.81 11.93
CA LEU A 64 -6.78 13.99 12.93
C LEU A 64 -5.47 13.39 12.38
N THR A 65 -4.53 13.15 13.28
CA THR A 65 -3.32 12.40 12.99
C THR A 65 -3.47 10.94 13.43
N TYR A 66 -2.66 10.05 12.87
CA TYR A 66 -2.62 8.65 13.32
C TYR A 66 -2.27 8.54 14.81
N ASP A 67 -1.32 9.35 15.29
CA ASP A 67 -0.89 9.35 16.69
C ASP A 67 -2.05 9.74 17.63
N GLU A 68 -2.82 10.79 17.31
CA GLU A 68 -4.00 11.20 18.10
C GLU A 68 -5.03 10.07 18.20
N VAL A 69 -5.28 9.38 17.08
CA VAL A 69 -6.27 8.28 17.05
C VAL A 69 -5.71 7.01 17.72
N ASN A 70 -4.42 6.71 17.58
CA ASN A 70 -3.78 5.59 18.27
C ASN A 70 -3.78 5.81 19.81
N VAL A 71 -3.55 7.02 20.28
CA VAL A 71 -3.68 7.35 21.71
C VAL A 71 -5.10 7.04 22.19
N LEU A 72 -6.14 7.53 21.50
CA LEU A 72 -7.53 7.19 21.84
C LEU A 72 -7.77 5.68 21.91
N PHE A 73 -7.31 4.92 20.91
CA PHE A 73 -7.56 3.48 20.87
C PHE A 73 -6.79 2.68 21.92
N ASN A 74 -5.67 3.18 22.42
CA ASN A 74 -4.83 2.51 23.41
C ASN A 74 -5.14 2.90 24.84
N THR A 75 -5.53 4.17 25.08
CA THR A 75 -5.69 4.73 26.43
C THR A 75 -7.13 5.14 26.77
N ASN A 76 -8.04 5.18 25.78
CA ASN A 76 -9.36 5.80 25.87
C ASN A 76 -9.32 7.31 26.19
N GLU A 77 -8.20 7.97 25.95
CA GLU A 77 -8.06 9.42 26.13
C GLU A 77 -8.21 10.12 24.78
N ALA A 78 -9.24 10.94 24.64
CA ALA A 78 -9.48 11.73 23.44
C ALA A 78 -8.75 13.08 23.51
N SER A 79 -8.16 13.52 22.41
CA SER A 79 -7.65 14.89 22.30
C SER A 79 -8.82 15.88 22.20
N GLU A 80 -8.55 17.17 22.44
CA GLU A 80 -9.57 18.23 22.37
C GLU A 80 -10.28 18.33 21.00
N LYS A 81 -9.66 17.85 19.94
CA LYS A 81 -10.25 17.81 18.59
C LYS A 81 -11.28 16.70 18.41
N ILE A 82 -11.23 15.67 19.24
CA ILE A 82 -12.10 14.49 19.13
C ILE A 82 -13.35 14.74 19.95
N THR A 83 -14.39 15.26 19.28
CA THR A 83 -15.72 15.42 19.91
C THR A 83 -16.35 14.05 20.17
N PRO A 84 -17.38 13.96 21.05
CA PRO A 84 -18.08 12.69 21.30
C PRO A 84 -18.63 12.01 20.04
N GLU A 85 -19.07 12.78 19.05
CA GLU A 85 -19.56 12.25 17.77
C GLU A 85 -18.42 11.66 16.93
N ILE A 86 -17.27 12.34 16.89
CA ILE A 86 -16.06 11.86 16.19
C ILE A 86 -15.54 10.61 16.91
N GLU A 87 -15.52 10.60 18.23
CA GLU A 87 -15.11 9.42 19.01
C GLU A 87 -15.99 8.21 18.71
N ALA A 88 -17.31 8.35 18.75
CA ALA A 88 -18.25 7.29 18.42
C ALA A 88 -18.04 6.76 16.98
N MET A 89 -17.80 7.67 16.03
CA MET A 89 -17.45 7.30 14.65
C MET A 89 -16.15 6.50 14.61
N LEU A 90 -15.09 6.92 15.29
CA LEU A 90 -13.79 6.22 15.30
C LEU A 90 -13.88 4.81 15.87
N TRP A 91 -14.66 4.60 16.93
CA TRP A 91 -14.92 3.26 17.48
C TRP A 91 -15.68 2.35 16.49
N ASN A 92 -16.68 2.88 15.79
CA ASN A 92 -17.38 2.16 14.71
C ASN A 92 -16.43 1.82 13.55
N MET A 93 -15.55 2.77 13.18
CA MET A 93 -14.53 2.53 12.16
C MET A 93 -13.55 1.41 12.59
N LYS A 94 -13.15 1.36 13.87
CA LYS A 94 -12.29 0.29 14.42
C LYS A 94 -12.98 -1.08 14.35
N GLU A 95 -14.27 -1.14 14.67
CA GLU A 95 -15.06 -2.38 14.54
C GLU A 95 -15.10 -2.84 13.08
N LEU A 96 -15.42 -1.94 12.15
CA LEU A 96 -15.45 -2.25 10.72
C LEU A 96 -14.07 -2.67 10.20
N HIS A 97 -12.99 -2.00 10.61
CA HIS A 97 -11.63 -2.42 10.29
C HIS A 97 -11.36 -3.86 10.70
N THR A 98 -11.71 -4.23 11.94
CA THR A 98 -11.53 -5.61 12.44
C THR A 98 -12.26 -6.64 11.58
N ILE A 99 -13.46 -6.32 11.11
CA ILE A 99 -14.24 -7.18 10.21
C ILE A 99 -13.55 -7.33 8.84
N LEU A 100 -13.13 -6.22 8.24
CA LEU A 100 -12.48 -6.19 6.94
C LEU A 100 -11.10 -6.90 6.97
N GLU A 101 -10.31 -6.65 8.01
CA GLU A 101 -9.01 -7.29 8.19
C GLU A 101 -9.14 -8.80 8.35
N ARG A 102 -10.05 -9.26 9.22
CA ARG A 102 -10.34 -10.71 9.38
C ARG A 102 -10.68 -11.35 8.04
N ARG A 103 -11.61 -10.77 7.26
CA ARG A 103 -11.99 -11.28 5.96
C ARG A 103 -10.81 -11.34 4.99
N ARG A 104 -9.97 -10.30 4.97
CA ARG A 104 -8.75 -10.24 4.14
C ARG A 104 -7.78 -11.37 4.52
N MET A 105 -7.56 -11.58 5.82
CA MET A 105 -6.69 -12.65 6.31
C MET A 105 -7.25 -14.05 6.03
N GLU A 106 -8.55 -14.27 6.18
CA GLU A 106 -9.22 -15.52 5.84
C GLU A 106 -9.11 -15.85 4.33
N ARG A 107 -9.15 -14.83 3.47
CA ARG A 107 -8.93 -14.96 2.03
C ARG A 107 -7.48 -15.35 1.71
N GLY A 108 -6.54 -15.04 2.57
CA GLY A 108 -5.13 -15.40 2.45
C GLY A 108 -4.22 -14.25 2.03
N ALA A 109 -4.61 -12.99 2.25
CA ALA A 109 -3.73 -11.86 2.02
C ALA A 109 -2.44 -12.01 2.84
N ILE A 110 -1.30 -11.75 2.19
CA ILE A 110 0.01 -11.86 2.84
C ILE A 110 0.29 -10.50 3.48
N ASP A 111 0.37 -10.50 4.81
CA ASP A 111 0.79 -9.32 5.56
C ASP A 111 2.29 -9.44 5.88
N PHE A 112 3.08 -8.65 5.19
CA PHE A 112 4.48 -8.46 5.54
C PHE A 112 4.54 -7.36 6.57
N ASP A 113 4.54 -7.75 7.84
CA ASP A 113 4.75 -6.81 8.96
C ASP A 113 6.23 -6.38 9.01
N THR A 114 6.69 -5.71 7.96
CA THR A 114 8.04 -5.19 7.89
C THR A 114 8.10 -3.89 8.70
N GLN A 115 8.93 -3.90 9.72
CA GLN A 115 9.28 -2.68 10.44
C GLN A 115 10.05 -1.76 9.50
N GLU A 116 9.56 -0.55 9.31
CA GLU A 116 10.23 0.44 8.49
C GLU A 116 11.07 1.37 9.38
N ALA A 117 12.35 1.46 9.07
CA ALA A 117 13.22 2.44 9.73
C ALA A 117 12.87 3.85 9.21
N LYS A 118 12.54 4.76 10.13
CA LYS A 118 12.35 6.19 9.86
C LYS A 118 13.59 6.95 10.30
N ILE A 119 14.17 7.69 9.38
CA ILE A 119 15.31 8.56 9.66
C ILE A 119 14.78 9.93 10.06
N LEU A 120 15.08 10.36 11.26
CA LEU A 120 14.80 11.72 11.72
C LEU A 120 15.95 12.62 11.31
N VAL A 121 15.62 13.85 10.85
CA VAL A 121 16.61 14.84 10.41
C VAL A 121 16.37 16.17 11.13
N ASP A 122 17.44 16.94 11.30
CA ASP A 122 17.37 18.31 11.80
C ASP A 122 16.88 19.30 10.71
N GLU A 123 16.83 20.58 11.05
CA GLU A 123 16.41 21.66 10.15
C GLU A 123 17.32 21.81 8.90
N LYS A 124 18.57 21.30 8.97
CA LYS A 124 19.54 21.32 7.88
C LYS A 124 19.49 20.04 7.02
N GLY A 125 18.64 19.07 7.42
CA GLY A 125 18.50 17.77 6.76
C GLY A 125 19.59 16.76 7.17
N ALA A 126 20.38 17.03 8.23
CA ALA A 126 21.34 16.07 8.76
C ALA A 126 20.59 15.01 9.61
N PRO A 127 20.93 13.70 9.49
CA PRO A 127 20.28 12.65 10.24
C PRO A 127 20.65 12.72 11.72
N THR A 128 19.64 12.73 12.59
CA THR A 128 19.79 12.81 14.04
C THR A 128 19.53 11.49 14.73
N GLU A 129 18.59 10.70 14.22
CA GLU A 129 18.18 9.42 14.80
C GLU A 129 17.57 8.51 13.75
N ILE A 130 17.70 7.20 13.94
CA ILE A 130 17.01 6.19 13.15
C ILE A 130 16.08 5.42 14.10
N VAL A 131 14.76 5.54 13.90
CA VAL A 131 13.74 4.91 14.75
C VAL A 131 12.94 3.89 13.96
N LEU A 132 12.52 2.81 14.60
CA LEU A 132 11.57 1.88 14.01
C LEU A 132 10.17 2.48 14.08
N ARG A 133 9.48 2.51 12.94
CA ARG A 133 8.10 2.94 12.86
C ARG A 133 7.18 1.73 13.01
N GLU A 134 6.44 1.70 14.11
CA GLU A 134 5.35 0.75 14.27
C GLU A 134 4.07 1.29 13.62
N ARG A 135 3.39 0.44 12.87
CA ARG A 135 2.06 0.76 12.33
C ARG A 135 1.01 0.45 13.39
N GLY A 136 0.37 1.48 13.91
CA GLY A 136 -0.70 1.36 14.88
C GLY A 136 -2.04 0.92 14.26
N VAL A 137 -3.07 0.86 15.10
CA VAL A 137 -4.44 0.50 14.66
C VAL A 137 -5.00 1.54 13.70
N ALA A 138 -4.70 2.83 13.89
CA ALA A 138 -5.22 3.91 13.05
C ALA A 138 -4.70 3.80 11.60
N GLU A 139 -3.42 3.50 11.40
CA GLU A 139 -2.85 3.28 10.06
C GLU A 139 -3.48 2.07 9.37
N ARG A 140 -3.61 0.94 10.06
CA ARG A 140 -4.22 -0.30 9.55
C ARG A 140 -5.71 -0.13 9.23
N LEU A 141 -6.40 0.70 10.01
CA LEU A 141 -7.82 1.05 9.78
C LEU A 141 -7.99 1.79 8.46
N ILE A 142 -7.22 2.84 8.22
CA ILE A 142 -7.27 3.60 6.97
C ILE A 142 -6.85 2.70 5.79
N GLU A 143 -5.80 1.89 5.95
CA GLU A 143 -5.41 0.90 4.94
C GLU A 143 -6.57 -0.03 4.57
N SER A 144 -7.28 -0.60 5.55
CA SER A 144 -8.43 -1.49 5.31
C SER A 144 -9.54 -0.81 4.51
N PHE A 145 -9.82 0.46 4.79
CA PHE A 145 -10.84 1.22 4.08
C PHE A 145 -10.39 1.59 2.66
N MET A 146 -9.10 1.94 2.49
CA MET A 146 -8.53 2.19 1.17
C MET A 146 -8.55 0.93 0.29
N LEU A 147 -8.19 -0.23 0.87
CA LEU A 147 -8.24 -1.52 0.17
C LEU A 147 -9.68 -1.86 -0.25
N ALA A 148 -10.66 -1.71 0.64
CA ALA A 148 -12.07 -1.95 0.32
C ALA A 148 -12.55 -1.05 -0.83
N ALA A 149 -12.22 0.24 -0.82
CA ALA A 149 -12.57 1.16 -1.89
C ALA A 149 -11.88 0.81 -3.22
N ASN A 150 -10.58 0.49 -3.18
CA ASN A 150 -9.81 0.11 -4.37
C ASN A 150 -10.35 -1.17 -5.02
N GLU A 151 -10.63 -2.21 -4.23
CA GLU A 151 -11.22 -3.47 -4.70
C GLU A 151 -12.63 -3.26 -5.28
N THR A 152 -13.46 -2.45 -4.62
CA THR A 152 -14.82 -2.15 -5.06
C THR A 152 -14.84 -1.43 -6.40
N VAL A 153 -14.01 -0.41 -6.56
CA VAL A 153 -13.89 0.33 -7.83
C VAL A 153 -13.35 -0.57 -8.93
N ALA A 154 -12.33 -1.38 -8.66
CA ALA A 154 -11.78 -2.32 -9.64
C ALA A 154 -12.83 -3.31 -10.14
N ARG A 155 -13.54 -3.97 -9.22
CA ARG A 155 -14.61 -4.93 -9.54
C ARG A 155 -15.74 -4.31 -10.32
N HIS A 156 -16.16 -3.10 -9.97
CA HIS A 156 -17.24 -2.39 -10.67
C HIS A 156 -16.91 -2.23 -12.16
N TYR A 157 -15.72 -1.72 -12.49
CA TYR A 157 -15.33 -1.46 -13.88
C TYR A 157 -14.90 -2.73 -14.62
N GLU A 158 -14.41 -3.75 -13.92
CA GLU A 158 -14.18 -5.08 -14.50
C GLU A 158 -15.49 -5.72 -14.95
N GLN A 159 -16.54 -5.65 -14.11
CA GLN A 159 -17.88 -6.17 -14.46
C GLN A 159 -18.52 -5.41 -15.62
N MET A 160 -18.26 -4.12 -15.76
CA MET A 160 -18.71 -3.33 -16.91
C MET A 160 -17.98 -3.71 -18.21
N LYS A 161 -16.86 -4.44 -18.14
CA LYS A 161 -16.03 -4.83 -19.30
C LYS A 161 -15.61 -3.64 -20.16
N VAL A 162 -15.24 -2.53 -19.53
CA VAL A 162 -14.74 -1.32 -20.20
C VAL A 162 -13.25 -1.17 -19.97
N PRO A 163 -12.50 -0.48 -20.87
CA PRO A 163 -11.09 -0.22 -20.69
C PRO A 163 -10.80 0.52 -19.38
N PHE A 164 -9.91 -0.04 -18.56
CA PHE A 164 -9.61 0.51 -17.24
C PHE A 164 -8.14 0.25 -16.88
N ILE A 165 -7.64 0.90 -15.83
CA ILE A 165 -6.30 0.63 -15.27
C ILE A 165 -6.44 -0.12 -13.95
N TYR A 166 -5.68 -1.22 -13.85
CA TYR A 166 -5.62 -2.06 -12.66
C TYR A 166 -4.23 -1.99 -12.03
N ARG A 167 -4.15 -2.32 -10.75
CA ARG A 167 -2.91 -2.59 -10.05
C ARG A 167 -2.79 -4.09 -9.88
N ILE A 168 -1.95 -4.72 -10.68
CA ILE A 168 -1.79 -6.17 -10.70
C ILE A 168 -0.53 -6.60 -9.97
N HIS A 169 -0.61 -7.78 -9.36
CA HIS A 169 0.51 -8.48 -8.79
C HIS A 169 0.43 -9.95 -9.22
N GLU A 170 1.22 -10.30 -10.20
CA GLU A 170 1.21 -11.64 -10.77
C GLU A 170 1.72 -12.69 -9.76
N ASN A 171 1.45 -13.94 -10.06
CA ASN A 171 2.00 -15.08 -9.30
C ASN A 171 3.52 -14.99 -9.23
N PRO A 172 4.14 -15.46 -8.14
CA PRO A 172 5.59 -15.52 -8.00
C PRO A 172 6.26 -16.23 -9.19
N ASP A 173 7.50 -15.86 -9.45
CA ASP A 173 8.34 -16.58 -10.40
C ASP A 173 8.59 -18.01 -9.90
N SER A 174 8.38 -19.01 -10.76
CA SER A 174 8.41 -20.43 -10.36
C SER A 174 9.78 -20.87 -9.83
N GLU A 175 10.89 -20.38 -10.42
CA GLU A 175 12.24 -20.73 -9.96
C GLU A 175 12.57 -20.08 -8.63
N LYS A 176 12.22 -18.80 -8.47
CA LYS A 176 12.43 -18.06 -7.22
C LYS A 176 11.59 -18.64 -6.09
N LEU A 177 10.34 -18.99 -6.39
CA LEU A 177 9.45 -19.64 -5.44
C LEU A 177 10.01 -21.00 -5.01
N GLN A 178 10.52 -21.81 -5.95
CA GLN A 178 11.13 -23.09 -5.64
C GLN A 178 12.33 -22.93 -4.68
N ARG A 179 13.24 -21.98 -4.98
CA ARG A 179 14.38 -21.67 -4.09
C ARG A 179 13.92 -21.22 -2.70
N PHE A 180 12.86 -20.44 -2.63
CA PHE A 180 12.28 -20.03 -1.34
C PHE A 180 11.72 -21.24 -0.59
N LEU A 181 10.97 -22.13 -1.26
CA LEU A 181 10.40 -23.33 -0.64
C LEU A 181 11.50 -24.27 -0.13
N GLU A 182 12.59 -24.45 -0.88
CA GLU A 182 13.77 -25.21 -0.43
C GLU A 182 14.44 -24.54 0.79
N PHE A 183 14.59 -23.22 0.76
CA PHE A 183 15.18 -22.46 1.85
C PHE A 183 14.43 -22.61 3.17
N ILE A 184 13.09 -22.52 3.18
CA ILE A 184 12.29 -22.62 4.43
C ILE A 184 12.28 -24.02 5.03
N THR A 185 12.63 -25.07 4.27
CA THR A 185 12.77 -26.43 4.83
C THR A 185 13.87 -26.52 5.88
N ALA A 186 14.90 -25.67 5.79
CA ALA A 186 15.95 -25.60 6.81
C ALA A 186 15.43 -25.15 8.19
N PHE A 187 14.26 -24.48 8.22
CA PHE A 187 13.57 -24.04 9.43
C PHE A 187 12.42 -24.99 9.84
N GLY A 188 12.35 -26.16 9.20
CA GLY A 188 11.31 -27.19 9.47
C GLY A 188 9.96 -26.91 8.82
N ILE A 189 9.84 -25.86 7.99
CA ILE A 189 8.61 -25.48 7.33
C ILE A 189 8.50 -26.15 5.97
N THR A 190 7.37 -26.81 5.73
CA THR A 190 7.13 -27.47 4.45
C THR A 190 5.78 -27.08 3.86
N ILE A 191 5.78 -26.48 2.68
CA ILE A 191 4.57 -26.16 1.94
C ILE A 191 4.35 -27.23 0.87
N LYS A 192 3.26 -28.01 0.99
CA LYS A 192 2.92 -29.07 0.05
C LYS A 192 2.24 -28.50 -1.22
N GLY A 193 2.70 -28.95 -2.38
CA GLY A 193 2.11 -28.63 -3.69
C GLY A 193 3.15 -28.40 -4.75
N LYS A 194 2.72 -28.42 -6.04
CA LYS A 194 3.55 -27.94 -7.15
C LYS A 194 3.58 -26.42 -7.14
N ASN A 195 4.61 -25.79 -7.70
CA ASN A 195 4.79 -24.33 -7.71
C ASN A 195 3.54 -23.57 -8.19
N ASP A 196 2.89 -24.05 -9.26
CA ASP A 196 1.68 -23.44 -9.80
C ASP A 196 0.43 -23.56 -8.88
N SER A 197 0.50 -24.39 -7.84
CA SER A 197 -0.56 -24.59 -6.85
C SER A 197 -0.32 -23.87 -5.51
N ILE A 198 0.75 -23.08 -5.43
CA ILE A 198 1.05 -22.31 -4.22
C ILE A 198 0.21 -21.03 -4.21
N THR A 199 -0.80 -21.05 -3.40
CA THR A 199 -1.70 -19.88 -3.22
C THR A 199 -1.13 -18.89 -2.19
N PRO A 200 -1.56 -17.62 -2.22
CA PRO A 200 -1.18 -16.63 -1.20
C PRO A 200 -1.44 -17.15 0.22
N LYS A 201 -2.55 -17.85 0.45
CA LYS A 201 -2.91 -18.44 1.74
C LYS A 201 -1.90 -19.45 2.27
N LYS A 202 -1.27 -20.23 1.40
CA LYS A 202 -0.21 -21.17 1.81
C LYS A 202 1.05 -20.43 2.25
N LEU A 203 1.41 -19.34 1.56
CA LEU A 203 2.55 -18.51 1.94
C LEU A 203 2.28 -17.72 3.22
N GLN A 204 1.07 -17.16 3.36
CA GLN A 204 0.62 -16.53 4.60
C GLN A 204 0.75 -17.47 5.81
N LYS A 205 0.32 -18.74 5.65
CA LYS A 205 0.45 -19.72 6.71
C LYS A 205 1.90 -19.96 7.10
N ALA A 206 2.81 -20.07 6.13
CA ALA A 206 4.23 -20.23 6.41
C ALA A 206 4.84 -19.02 7.14
N LEU A 207 4.44 -17.79 6.79
CA LEU A 207 4.84 -16.60 7.56
C LEU A 207 4.30 -16.63 9.00
N ASN A 208 3.06 -17.05 9.20
CA ASN A 208 2.50 -17.15 10.54
C ASN A 208 3.20 -18.22 11.41
N GLU A 209 3.75 -19.29 10.80
CA GLU A 209 4.52 -20.32 11.51
C GLU A 209 5.87 -19.78 12.01
N VAL A 210 6.44 -18.76 11.39
CA VAL A 210 7.72 -18.15 11.81
C VAL A 210 7.55 -16.89 12.66
N ARG A 211 6.32 -16.44 12.85
CA ARG A 211 6.05 -15.20 13.61
C ARG A 211 6.58 -15.29 15.04
N GLY A 212 7.39 -14.30 15.43
CA GLY A 212 8.06 -14.25 16.75
C GLY A 212 9.34 -15.07 16.85
N GLU A 213 9.71 -15.80 15.80
CA GLU A 213 10.96 -16.54 15.78
C GLU A 213 12.14 -15.66 15.36
N PRO A 214 13.37 -15.93 15.83
CA PRO A 214 14.56 -15.11 15.49
C PRO A 214 14.84 -15.00 13.98
N TYR A 215 14.34 -15.93 13.17
CA TYR A 215 14.53 -15.98 11.72
C TYR A 215 13.34 -15.42 10.93
N GLU A 216 12.32 -14.87 11.58
CA GLU A 216 11.12 -14.28 10.92
C GLU A 216 11.49 -13.25 9.85
N ALA A 217 12.38 -12.31 10.18
CA ALA A 217 12.81 -11.26 9.26
C ALA A 217 13.49 -11.82 8.01
N VAL A 218 14.31 -12.86 8.17
CA VAL A 218 15.02 -13.50 7.05
C VAL A 218 14.03 -14.24 6.14
N VAL A 219 13.10 -15.01 6.71
CA VAL A 219 12.08 -15.73 5.93
C VAL A 219 11.17 -14.75 5.21
N SER A 220 10.71 -13.68 5.85
CA SER A 220 9.88 -12.62 5.26
C SER A 220 10.60 -11.94 4.09
N THR A 221 11.87 -11.60 4.25
CA THR A 221 12.69 -10.99 3.20
C THR A 221 12.88 -11.94 2.02
N MET A 222 13.17 -13.21 2.26
CA MET A 222 13.33 -14.20 1.18
C MET A 222 12.02 -14.46 0.44
N MET A 223 10.89 -14.48 1.14
CA MET A 223 9.57 -14.57 0.52
C MET A 223 9.30 -13.35 -0.36
N LEU A 224 9.53 -12.12 0.12
CA LEU A 224 9.38 -10.89 -0.68
C LEU A 224 10.24 -10.94 -1.95
N ARG A 225 11.48 -11.40 -1.86
CA ARG A 225 12.38 -11.53 -3.01
C ARG A 225 11.94 -12.60 -4.03
N SER A 226 11.12 -13.56 -3.62
CA SER A 226 10.52 -14.54 -4.51
C SER A 226 9.30 -14.02 -5.28
N MET A 227 8.68 -12.93 -4.79
CA MET A 227 7.53 -12.31 -5.42
C MET A 227 7.92 -11.49 -6.65
N LYS A 228 7.02 -11.40 -7.61
CA LYS A 228 7.10 -10.40 -8.67
C LYS A 228 6.77 -9.01 -8.09
N GLN A 229 7.18 -7.97 -8.77
CA GLN A 229 6.82 -6.61 -8.41
C GLN A 229 5.41 -6.31 -8.94
N ALA A 230 4.57 -5.69 -8.12
CA ALA A 230 3.28 -5.19 -8.57
C ALA A 230 3.48 -4.05 -9.60
N LYS A 231 2.59 -3.97 -10.60
CA LYS A 231 2.64 -2.98 -11.69
C LYS A 231 1.23 -2.51 -12.05
N TYR A 232 1.15 -1.45 -12.83
CA TYR A 232 -0.11 -1.07 -13.46
C TYR A 232 -0.24 -1.78 -14.82
N ASP A 233 -1.47 -2.18 -15.15
CA ASP A 233 -1.80 -2.87 -16.39
C ASP A 233 -3.28 -2.65 -16.73
N ILE A 234 -3.67 -2.86 -17.97
CA ILE A 234 -5.07 -2.81 -18.40
C ILE A 234 -5.78 -4.16 -18.26
N THR A 235 -5.02 -5.24 -18.07
CA THR A 235 -5.55 -6.59 -17.92
C THR A 235 -5.72 -6.93 -16.43
N PRO A 236 -6.95 -7.24 -15.96
CA PRO A 236 -7.21 -7.56 -14.56
C PRO A 236 -6.80 -8.99 -14.22
N THR A 237 -5.53 -9.20 -13.91
CA THR A 237 -5.00 -10.52 -13.52
C THR A 237 -5.02 -10.76 -12.01
N GLY A 238 -5.57 -9.83 -11.24
CA GLY A 238 -5.63 -9.87 -9.79
C GLY A 238 -4.36 -9.39 -9.09
N HIS A 239 -4.39 -9.43 -7.77
CA HIS A 239 -3.28 -9.01 -6.93
C HIS A 239 -2.89 -10.13 -5.94
N TYR A 240 -1.87 -10.90 -6.29
CA TYR A 240 -1.44 -12.09 -5.53
C TYR A 240 -1.22 -11.81 -4.04
N GLY A 241 -0.40 -10.81 -3.70
CA GLY A 241 -0.08 -10.49 -2.30
C GLY A 241 -1.29 -10.09 -1.46
N LEU A 242 -2.31 -9.44 -2.05
CA LEU A 242 -3.56 -9.09 -1.38
C LEU A 242 -4.61 -10.22 -1.45
N ALA A 243 -4.34 -11.28 -2.18
CA ALA A 243 -5.31 -12.33 -2.53
C ALA A 243 -6.61 -11.71 -3.09
N ALA A 244 -6.51 -10.61 -3.86
CA ALA A 244 -7.62 -9.90 -4.46
C ALA A 244 -7.78 -10.30 -5.93
N GLU A 245 -9.02 -10.58 -6.35
CA GLU A 245 -9.36 -10.90 -7.74
C GLU A 245 -9.24 -9.67 -8.63
N ASP A 246 -9.76 -8.54 -8.16
CA ASP A 246 -9.73 -7.26 -8.84
C ASP A 246 -9.13 -6.22 -7.92
N TYR A 247 -8.18 -5.44 -8.43
CA TYR A 247 -7.55 -4.39 -7.64
C TYR A 247 -7.10 -3.23 -8.53
N THR A 248 -7.34 -2.02 -8.08
CA THR A 248 -6.83 -0.79 -8.69
C THR A 248 -6.38 0.18 -7.62
N HIS A 249 -5.80 1.28 -8.02
CA HIS A 249 -5.52 2.40 -7.17
C HIS A 249 -6.48 3.55 -7.48
N PHE A 250 -7.33 3.89 -6.50
CA PHE A 250 -8.36 4.92 -6.61
C PHE A 250 -8.22 6.01 -5.56
N THR A 251 -7.71 5.67 -4.38
CA THR A 251 -7.82 6.50 -3.17
C THR A 251 -6.83 7.64 -3.05
N SER A 252 -5.85 7.78 -3.95
CA SER A 252 -4.76 8.77 -3.80
C SER A 252 -4.41 9.53 -5.09
N PRO A 253 -5.38 10.24 -5.73
CA PRO A 253 -5.16 10.91 -7.03
C PRO A 253 -4.21 12.12 -6.96
N ILE A 254 -3.95 12.67 -5.77
CA ILE A 254 -3.02 13.79 -5.58
C ILE A 254 -1.56 13.35 -5.74
N ARG A 255 -1.24 12.12 -5.32
CA ARG A 255 0.14 11.62 -5.25
C ARG A 255 0.46 10.48 -6.21
N ARG A 256 -0.54 9.88 -6.88
CA ARG A 256 -0.35 8.80 -7.86
C ARG A 256 -1.12 9.10 -9.14
N TYR A 257 -0.42 9.13 -10.25
CA TYR A 257 -1.04 9.43 -11.56
C TYR A 257 -2.06 8.38 -12.00
N PRO A 258 -1.88 7.06 -11.78
CA PRO A 258 -2.90 6.07 -12.10
C PRO A 258 -4.23 6.30 -11.40
N ASP A 259 -4.22 6.71 -10.13
CA ASP A 259 -5.45 7.06 -9.40
C ASP A 259 -6.17 8.23 -10.07
N LEU A 260 -5.42 9.26 -10.52
CA LEU A 260 -5.99 10.39 -11.26
C LEU A 260 -6.61 9.93 -12.58
N ILE A 261 -6.00 8.98 -13.28
CA ILE A 261 -6.56 8.40 -14.50
C ILE A 261 -7.82 7.58 -14.18
N VAL A 262 -7.80 6.79 -13.12
CA VAL A 262 -8.99 6.07 -12.64
C VAL A 262 -10.15 7.04 -12.38
N HIS A 263 -9.93 8.16 -11.67
CA HIS A 263 -10.94 9.22 -11.47
C HIS A 263 -11.46 9.80 -12.80
N ARG A 264 -10.57 10.00 -13.77
CA ARG A 264 -10.95 10.50 -15.12
C ARG A 264 -11.80 9.49 -15.88
N MET A 265 -11.46 8.18 -15.80
CA MET A 265 -12.23 7.11 -16.43
C MET A 265 -13.61 6.97 -15.80
N ILE A 266 -13.73 7.00 -14.48
CA ILE A 266 -15.00 7.01 -13.77
C ILE A 266 -15.89 8.15 -14.26
N ARG A 267 -15.36 9.36 -14.36
CA ARG A 267 -16.12 10.52 -14.89
C ARG A 267 -16.43 10.41 -16.39
N HIS A 268 -15.56 9.77 -17.16
CA HIS A 268 -15.79 9.53 -18.57
C HIS A 268 -17.00 8.61 -18.80
N TYR A 269 -17.03 7.46 -18.10
CA TYR A 269 -18.13 6.50 -18.19
C TYR A 269 -19.43 7.02 -17.57
N GLY A 270 -19.37 7.78 -16.49
CA GLY A 270 -20.55 8.40 -15.88
C GLY A 270 -21.25 9.44 -16.74
N LYS A 271 -20.56 10.01 -17.76
CA LYS A 271 -21.14 10.98 -18.72
C LYS A 271 -21.66 10.32 -20.00
N ARG A 272 -21.28 9.10 -20.27
CA ARG A 272 -21.63 8.34 -21.48
C ARG A 272 -22.20 6.98 -21.07
N PRO A 273 -23.53 6.87 -20.88
CA PRO A 273 -24.16 5.59 -20.56
C PRO A 273 -24.13 4.61 -21.74
N ASP A 274 -23.89 5.10 -22.98
CA ASP A 274 -23.82 4.29 -24.18
C ASP A 274 -22.44 3.63 -24.35
N HIS A 275 -22.42 2.43 -24.91
CA HIS A 275 -21.22 1.68 -25.19
C HIS A 275 -20.29 2.44 -26.13
N LEU A 276 -18.98 2.40 -25.83
CA LEU A 276 -17.94 2.86 -26.76
C LEU A 276 -18.03 2.06 -28.06
N SER A 277 -17.76 2.71 -29.18
CA SER A 277 -17.52 1.98 -30.41
C SER A 277 -16.22 1.18 -30.29
N LYS A 278 -16.12 0.06 -30.99
CA LYS A 278 -14.94 -0.79 -30.96
C LYS A 278 -13.62 -0.05 -31.28
N LYS A 279 -13.70 0.95 -32.15
CA LYS A 279 -12.56 1.81 -32.47
C LYS A 279 -12.14 2.72 -31.31
N GLU A 280 -13.11 3.32 -30.63
CA GLU A 280 -12.86 4.15 -29.44
C GLU A 280 -12.28 3.31 -28.30
N GLU A 281 -12.83 2.11 -28.10
CA GLU A 281 -12.35 1.15 -27.11
C GLU A 281 -10.88 0.79 -27.33
N THR A 282 -10.52 0.33 -28.54
CA THR A 282 -9.12 0.01 -28.87
C THR A 282 -8.19 1.20 -28.68
N LEU A 283 -8.61 2.40 -29.11
CA LEU A 283 -7.78 3.60 -28.95
C LEU A 283 -7.57 3.97 -27.47
N LEU A 284 -8.59 3.74 -26.66
CA LEU A 284 -8.53 4.00 -25.23
C LEU A 284 -7.67 2.95 -24.51
N GLU A 285 -7.77 1.67 -24.88
CA GLU A 285 -6.90 0.59 -24.38
C GLU A 285 -5.42 0.89 -24.67
N ASP A 286 -5.06 1.22 -25.89
CA ASP A 286 -3.69 1.58 -26.27
C ASP A 286 -3.15 2.75 -25.42
N LYS A 287 -3.97 3.75 -25.21
CA LYS A 287 -3.61 4.92 -24.40
C LYS A 287 -3.45 4.56 -22.93
N LEU A 288 -4.35 3.76 -22.38
CA LEU A 288 -4.29 3.33 -20.97
C LEU A 288 -3.09 2.40 -20.73
N GLN A 289 -2.74 1.53 -21.70
CA GLN A 289 -1.54 0.70 -21.62
C GLN A 289 -0.27 1.56 -21.55
N GLN A 290 -0.12 2.57 -22.41
CA GLN A 290 1.01 3.47 -22.35
C GLN A 290 1.10 4.20 -21.01
N ILE A 291 -0.04 4.63 -20.45
CA ILE A 291 -0.10 5.27 -19.14
C ILE A 291 0.31 4.29 -18.03
N ALA A 292 -0.16 3.04 -18.07
CA ALA A 292 0.16 2.00 -17.11
C ALA A 292 1.67 1.69 -17.09
N ASP A 293 2.28 1.52 -18.26
CA ASP A 293 3.70 1.24 -18.41
C ASP A 293 4.56 2.41 -17.92
N GLN A 294 4.20 3.64 -18.32
CA GLN A 294 4.90 4.85 -17.88
C GLN A 294 4.78 5.04 -16.37
N SER A 295 3.60 4.85 -15.79
CA SER A 295 3.36 4.98 -14.36
C SER A 295 4.16 3.95 -13.55
N SER A 296 4.20 2.70 -14.01
CA SER A 296 4.99 1.64 -13.39
C SER A 296 6.50 1.92 -13.44
N ARG A 297 6.97 2.51 -14.56
CA ARG A 297 8.36 2.95 -14.69
C ARG A 297 8.71 4.09 -13.74
N MET A 298 7.84 5.10 -13.66
CA MET A 298 8.06 6.27 -12.79
C MET A 298 7.99 5.92 -11.31
N GLU A 299 7.09 5.00 -10.91
CA GLU A 299 7.03 4.48 -9.56
C GLU A 299 8.35 3.79 -9.16
N ARG A 300 8.89 2.92 -10.02
CA ARG A 300 10.19 2.28 -9.75
C ARG A 300 11.33 3.29 -9.60
N LEU A 301 11.34 4.31 -10.44
CA LEU A 301 12.35 5.38 -10.36
C LEU A 301 12.20 6.19 -9.06
N ALA A 302 10.99 6.51 -8.64
CA ALA A 302 10.71 7.18 -7.38
C ALA A 302 11.19 6.35 -6.17
N VAL A 303 10.81 5.06 -6.12
CA VAL A 303 11.24 4.13 -5.07
C VAL A 303 12.77 3.99 -5.04
N GLN A 304 13.44 3.96 -6.21
CA GLN A 304 14.89 3.90 -6.25
C GLN A 304 15.50 5.19 -5.66
N ALA A 305 15.01 6.35 -6.03
CA ALA A 305 15.49 7.63 -5.50
C ALA A 305 15.29 7.72 -3.98
N GLU A 306 14.14 7.28 -3.46
CA GLU A 306 13.87 7.22 -2.01
C GLU A 306 14.85 6.28 -1.29
N ARG A 307 15.12 5.10 -1.87
CA ARG A 307 16.10 4.14 -1.34
C ARG A 307 17.53 4.69 -1.31
N ASP A 308 17.93 5.33 -2.40
CA ASP A 308 19.28 5.91 -2.52
C ASP A 308 19.50 7.03 -1.51
N VAL A 309 18.49 7.90 -1.31
CA VAL A 309 18.56 8.96 -0.28
C VAL A 309 18.57 8.37 1.12
N ASN A 310 17.73 7.36 1.40
CA ASN A 310 17.71 6.70 2.70
C ASN A 310 19.05 6.00 2.97
N ALA A 311 19.65 5.32 1.98
CA ALA A 311 20.97 4.70 2.13
C ALA A 311 22.07 5.74 2.40
N LEU A 312 22.04 6.88 1.69
CA LEU A 312 22.96 7.99 1.92
C LEU A 312 22.82 8.55 3.34
N LYS A 313 21.60 8.79 3.80
CA LYS A 313 21.33 9.32 5.14
C LYS A 313 21.71 8.34 6.25
N LYS A 314 21.50 7.03 6.04
CA LYS A 314 21.98 6.00 6.97
C LYS A 314 23.52 5.98 7.03
N ALA A 315 24.20 6.08 5.90
CA ALA A 315 25.65 6.15 5.85
C ALA A 315 26.19 7.42 6.53
N GLU A 316 25.55 8.58 6.33
CA GLU A 316 25.86 9.85 7.00
C GLU A 316 25.70 9.71 8.52
N TYR A 317 24.60 9.12 9.01
CA TYR A 317 24.37 8.86 10.43
C TYR A 317 25.44 7.96 11.05
N MET A 318 25.92 6.97 10.31
CA MET A 318 26.92 6.02 10.80
C MET A 318 28.36 6.55 10.78
N GLN A 319 28.64 7.68 10.12
CA GLN A 319 29.98 8.24 10.04
C GLN A 319 30.58 8.53 11.41
N ASP A 320 29.80 9.10 12.32
CA ASP A 320 30.22 9.48 13.66
C ASP A 320 30.29 8.29 14.64
N LYS A 321 29.85 7.10 14.19
CA LYS A 321 29.76 5.86 14.97
C LYS A 321 30.85 4.84 14.61
N VAL A 322 31.84 5.26 13.84
CA VAL A 322 32.98 4.39 13.46
C VAL A 322 33.77 4.02 14.70
N GLY A 323 33.88 2.70 14.94
CA GLY A 323 34.56 2.15 16.12
C GLY A 323 33.63 1.75 17.26
N GLU A 324 32.33 2.00 17.14
CA GLU A 324 31.33 1.45 18.06
C GLU A 324 30.95 0.00 17.68
N GLU A 325 30.54 -0.78 18.67
CA GLU A 325 30.09 -2.17 18.50
C GLU A 325 28.55 -2.22 18.53
N PHE A 326 27.96 -2.99 17.60
CA PHE A 326 26.52 -3.16 17.48
C PHE A 326 26.17 -4.64 17.33
N ASP A 327 25.03 -5.03 17.89
CA ASP A 327 24.40 -6.32 17.60
C ASP A 327 23.77 -6.29 16.21
N GLY A 328 23.95 -7.37 15.44
CA GLY A 328 23.40 -7.45 14.08
C GLY A 328 23.09 -8.87 13.67
N ILE A 329 22.21 -9.00 12.67
CA ILE A 329 21.79 -10.28 12.09
C ILE A 329 22.40 -10.41 10.69
N VAL A 330 22.99 -11.57 10.39
CA VAL A 330 23.50 -11.86 9.05
C VAL A 330 22.33 -11.99 8.08
N SER A 331 22.18 -11.01 7.19
CA SER A 331 21.07 -10.95 6.21
C SER A 331 21.39 -11.65 4.90
N SER A 332 22.67 -11.75 4.53
CA SER A 332 23.11 -12.52 3.37
C SER A 332 24.60 -12.86 3.40
N VAL A 333 24.97 -13.95 2.74
CA VAL A 333 26.35 -14.39 2.57
C VAL A 333 26.68 -14.46 1.08
N THR A 334 27.80 -13.88 0.70
CA THR A 334 28.29 -13.83 -0.68
C THR A 334 29.70 -14.41 -0.78
N LYS A 335 30.24 -14.56 -1.98
CA LYS A 335 31.61 -15.05 -2.19
C LYS A 335 32.70 -14.13 -1.61
N PHE A 336 32.39 -12.86 -1.38
CA PHE A 336 33.33 -11.84 -0.90
C PHE A 336 33.06 -11.38 0.52
N GLY A 337 32.06 -11.91 1.21
CA GLY A 337 31.75 -11.57 2.60
C GLY A 337 30.31 -11.79 2.99
N MET A 338 29.93 -11.31 4.16
CA MET A 338 28.57 -11.34 4.68
C MET A 338 28.03 -9.92 4.85
N PHE A 339 26.72 -9.79 4.65
CA PHE A 339 25.99 -8.57 4.99
C PHE A 339 25.33 -8.75 6.35
N VAL A 340 25.55 -7.79 7.23
CA VAL A 340 24.97 -7.75 8.57
C VAL A 340 24.00 -6.59 8.64
N GLU A 341 22.79 -6.87 9.08
CA GLU A 341 21.73 -5.90 9.28
C GLU A 341 21.62 -5.56 10.76
N LEU A 342 21.63 -4.28 11.09
CA LEU A 342 21.42 -3.79 12.45
C LEU A 342 19.93 -3.73 12.76
N ALA A 343 19.57 -3.70 14.05
CA ALA A 343 18.18 -3.76 14.50
C ALA A 343 17.31 -2.54 14.08
N ASN A 344 17.95 -1.41 13.68
CA ASN A 344 17.27 -0.15 13.35
C ASN A 344 17.84 0.55 12.08
#